data_7ce4150ea25faf005cc44306b34106a5
#
_entry.id   7ce4150ea25faf005cc44306b34106a5
#
_cell.length_a   1.000
_cell.length_b   1.000
_cell.length_c   1.000
_cell.angle_alpha   90.00
_cell.angle_beta   90.00
_cell.angle_gamma   90.00
#
_symmetry.space_group_name_H-M   'P 1'
#
loop_
_entity.id
_entity.type
_entity.pdbx_description
1 polymer ?
#
loop_
_entity_poly.entity_id
_entity_poly.type
_entity_poly.pdbx_seq_one_letter_code
_entity_poly.pdbx_strand_id
1 'polypeptide(L)'
;MVSLTINGQKVEVEPEATILQAAEKLGVFIPTFCYSPQLTLVGACRMCVVEVEGMRALVASCCTPVRDGMVVHTDTERVHTARKINLNLLLANHPLDCLTCEKNGNCRLQDYCYLYGVSESDFKGDRKDYALEDTNPFFIRDMNKCILCGLCVRTCHEINGAGAIEIMNRGFDSKVSAAFYDPLENSPCVFCGMCVDACPVGALTPKQSIGKGRSYELETVKTVCPYCGTGCGLELYVKNNEVVRVKGDPSNPVSRGQVCVKGHFGTDFLKSPERLTTPLIRKNGELVESSWDEALDLVAEKLKGVKGTELAGFSSARATNEENYLFQKLLRSLGTNNIDHCARL
;
A
#
# COMPACT_ATOMS: atom_id res chain seq x y z
N MET A 1 6.63 33.10 -0.68
CA MET A 1 5.22 32.70 -0.90
C MET A 1 4.78 33.24 -2.25
N VAL A 2 4.00 32.47 -3.01
CA VAL A 2 3.39 32.87 -4.28
C VAL A 2 1.89 32.89 -4.07
N SER A 3 1.21 33.95 -4.53
CA SER A 3 -0.24 34.13 -4.39
C SER A 3 -0.92 33.85 -5.73
N LEU A 4 -1.90 32.94 -5.73
CA LEU A 4 -2.70 32.61 -6.90
C LEU A 4 -4.17 32.47 -6.55
N THR A 5 -5.02 32.41 -7.58
CA THR A 5 -6.47 32.24 -7.42
C THR A 5 -6.90 30.92 -8.09
N ILE A 6 -7.61 30.07 -7.38
CA ILE A 6 -8.18 28.83 -7.91
C ILE A 6 -9.69 28.86 -7.69
N ASN A 7 -10.48 28.78 -8.78
CA ASN A 7 -11.94 28.88 -8.77
C ASN A 7 -12.45 30.10 -7.96
N GLY A 8 -11.79 31.25 -8.07
CA GLY A 8 -12.12 32.48 -7.35
C GLY A 8 -11.62 32.56 -5.92
N GLN A 9 -10.98 31.52 -5.37
CA GLN A 9 -10.42 31.51 -4.02
C GLN A 9 -8.90 31.79 -4.05
N LYS A 10 -8.43 32.74 -3.28
CA LYS A 10 -6.99 33.06 -3.14
C LYS A 10 -6.30 32.04 -2.25
N VAL A 11 -5.08 31.67 -2.64
CA VAL A 11 -4.20 30.79 -1.86
C VAL A 11 -2.76 31.26 -2.02
N GLU A 12 -2.00 31.13 -0.93
CA GLU A 12 -0.55 31.35 -0.89
C GLU A 12 0.16 30.03 -0.64
N VAL A 13 1.17 29.73 -1.44
CA VAL A 13 1.97 28.49 -1.37
C VAL A 13 3.45 28.81 -1.62
N GLU A 14 4.32 27.82 -1.39
CA GLU A 14 5.73 27.93 -1.72
C GLU A 14 5.95 28.05 -3.22
N PRO A 15 7.01 28.75 -3.68
CA PRO A 15 7.28 28.97 -5.11
C PRO A 15 7.45 27.68 -5.94
N GLU A 16 7.92 26.61 -5.30
CA GLU A 16 8.14 25.30 -5.93
C GLU A 16 6.86 24.46 -5.99
N ALA A 17 5.78 24.90 -5.35
CA ALA A 17 4.52 24.15 -5.33
C ALA A 17 3.92 24.04 -6.72
N THR A 18 3.20 22.97 -6.98
CA THR A 18 2.39 22.78 -8.17
C THR A 18 0.98 23.33 -7.99
N ILE A 19 0.27 23.56 -9.10
CA ILE A 19 -1.14 23.94 -9.06
C ILE A 19 -1.98 22.90 -8.30
N LEU A 20 -1.67 21.60 -8.43
CA LEU A 20 -2.35 20.55 -7.70
C LEU A 20 -2.20 20.71 -6.18
N GLN A 21 -0.98 20.93 -5.70
CA GLN A 21 -0.70 21.14 -4.28
C GLN A 21 -1.39 22.41 -3.72
N ALA A 22 -1.45 23.46 -4.53
CA ALA A 22 -2.20 24.67 -4.17
C ALA A 22 -3.71 24.39 -4.09
N ALA A 23 -4.27 23.59 -4.99
CA ALA A 23 -5.66 23.15 -4.95
C ALA A 23 -5.97 22.27 -3.74
N GLU A 24 -5.08 21.32 -3.41
CA GLU A 24 -5.18 20.47 -2.22
C GLU A 24 -5.24 21.30 -0.93
N LYS A 25 -4.44 22.37 -0.83
CA LYS A 25 -4.45 23.30 0.32
C LYS A 25 -5.80 24.02 0.50
N LEU A 26 -6.52 24.25 -0.59
CA LEU A 26 -7.90 24.81 -0.58
C LEU A 26 -8.98 23.75 -0.40
N GLY A 27 -8.66 22.47 -0.37
CA GLY A 27 -9.64 21.38 -0.40
C GLY A 27 -10.31 21.20 -1.77
N VAL A 28 -9.76 21.79 -2.84
CA VAL A 28 -10.28 21.66 -4.21
C VAL A 28 -9.79 20.34 -4.81
N PHE A 29 -10.73 19.45 -5.11
CA PHE A 29 -10.43 18.16 -5.70
C PHE A 29 -10.07 18.27 -7.19
N ILE A 30 -8.93 17.70 -7.56
CA ILE A 30 -8.51 17.52 -8.95
C ILE A 30 -8.16 16.03 -9.17
N PRO A 31 -8.80 15.33 -10.13
CA PRO A 31 -8.58 13.90 -10.34
C PRO A 31 -7.18 13.60 -10.87
N THR A 32 -6.59 12.52 -10.39
CA THR A 32 -5.24 12.06 -10.80
C THR A 32 -5.17 10.54 -10.88
N PHE A 33 -4.38 9.99 -11.82
CA PHE A 33 -3.99 8.57 -11.80
C PHE A 33 -2.51 8.38 -11.54
N CYS A 34 -1.65 9.21 -12.13
CA CYS A 34 -0.20 9.02 -12.08
C CYS A 34 0.50 9.84 -10.98
N TYR A 35 -0.22 10.61 -10.20
CA TYR A 35 0.34 11.43 -9.12
C TYR A 35 0.39 10.67 -7.80
N SER A 36 1.51 10.82 -7.12
CA SER A 36 1.70 10.51 -5.69
C SER A 36 2.65 11.56 -5.11
N PRO A 37 2.41 12.07 -3.89
CA PRO A 37 3.28 13.06 -3.27
C PRO A 37 4.67 12.52 -2.91
N GLN A 38 4.86 11.21 -2.93
CA GLN A 38 6.12 10.53 -2.61
C GLN A 38 6.96 10.19 -3.86
N LEU A 39 6.46 10.47 -5.06
CA LEU A 39 7.09 10.06 -6.33
C LEU A 39 7.36 11.26 -7.23
N THR A 40 8.36 11.14 -8.09
CA THR A 40 8.67 12.12 -9.12
C THR A 40 7.44 12.45 -9.97
N LEU A 41 7.26 13.72 -10.29
CA LEU A 41 6.14 14.23 -11.08
C LEU A 41 6.33 13.91 -12.56
N VAL A 42 5.35 13.29 -13.22
CA VAL A 42 5.46 12.86 -14.63
C VAL A 42 4.37 13.43 -15.54
N GLY A 43 3.21 13.83 -15.01
CA GLY A 43 2.13 14.44 -15.80
C GLY A 43 1.57 13.57 -16.93
N ALA A 44 1.72 12.23 -16.86
CA ALA A 44 1.43 11.31 -17.97
C ALA A 44 -0.06 11.08 -18.23
N CYS A 45 -0.89 10.91 -17.18
CA CYS A 45 -2.28 10.49 -17.32
C CYS A 45 -3.24 11.58 -17.80
N ARG A 46 -2.86 12.84 -17.71
CA ARG A 46 -3.66 14.02 -18.14
C ARG A 46 -5.04 14.15 -17.49
N MET A 47 -5.33 13.41 -16.43
CA MET A 47 -6.60 13.60 -15.69
C MET A 47 -6.62 14.89 -14.88
N CYS A 48 -5.46 15.37 -14.44
CA CYS A 48 -5.34 16.58 -13.64
C CYS A 48 -5.28 17.88 -14.45
N VAL A 49 -5.73 17.88 -15.70
CA VAL A 49 -5.74 19.10 -16.54
C VAL A 49 -6.65 20.16 -15.95
N VAL A 50 -6.16 21.41 -16.02
CA VAL A 50 -6.88 22.61 -15.58
C VAL A 50 -6.70 23.72 -16.61
N GLU A 51 -7.56 24.70 -16.58
CA GLU A 51 -7.48 25.90 -17.39
C GLU A 51 -6.80 27.01 -16.59
N VAL A 52 -5.84 27.68 -17.22
CA VAL A 52 -5.13 28.83 -16.63
C VAL A 52 -5.37 30.02 -17.53
N GLU A 53 -5.84 31.14 -16.97
CA GLU A 53 -6.05 32.38 -17.74
C GLU A 53 -4.78 32.82 -18.46
N GLY A 54 -4.93 33.24 -19.70
CA GLY A 54 -3.82 33.63 -20.56
C GLY A 54 -3.07 32.45 -21.22
N MET A 55 -3.35 31.20 -20.86
CA MET A 55 -2.76 30.02 -21.51
C MET A 55 -3.69 29.45 -22.59
N ARG A 56 -3.14 29.17 -23.78
CA ARG A 56 -3.91 28.59 -24.88
C ARG A 56 -4.32 27.14 -24.63
N ALA A 57 -3.46 26.34 -23.98
CA ALA A 57 -3.65 24.91 -23.72
C ALA A 57 -4.00 24.65 -22.27
N LEU A 58 -4.79 23.60 -22.02
CA LEU A 58 -4.93 23.04 -20.68
C LEU A 58 -3.60 22.49 -20.18
N VAL A 59 -3.27 22.73 -18.91
CA VAL A 59 -2.03 22.31 -18.29
C VAL A 59 -2.27 21.20 -17.26
N ALA A 60 -1.29 20.32 -17.07
CA ALA A 60 -1.34 19.28 -16.06
C ALA A 60 -1.01 19.86 -14.68
N SER A 61 -1.99 20.05 -13.81
CA SER A 61 -1.82 20.70 -12.51
C SER A 61 -0.79 20.01 -11.60
N CYS A 62 -0.61 18.69 -11.73
CA CYS A 62 0.32 17.92 -10.91
C CYS A 62 1.81 18.20 -11.17
N CYS A 63 2.16 18.80 -12.32
CA CYS A 63 3.54 19.11 -12.69
C CYS A 63 3.73 20.54 -13.19
N THR A 64 2.71 21.38 -13.17
CA THR A 64 2.82 22.79 -13.51
C THR A 64 3.10 23.61 -12.26
N PRO A 65 4.26 24.27 -12.14
CA PRO A 65 4.57 25.13 -11.01
C PRO A 65 3.66 26.36 -10.96
N VAL A 66 3.38 26.83 -9.77
CA VAL A 66 2.60 28.05 -9.54
C VAL A 66 3.37 29.29 -9.93
N ARG A 67 2.65 30.38 -10.25
CA ARG A 67 3.22 31.71 -10.47
C ARG A 67 2.34 32.75 -9.81
N ASP A 68 2.95 33.85 -9.41
CA ASP A 68 2.23 34.96 -8.77
C ASP A 68 1.17 35.55 -9.70
N GLY A 69 0.00 35.83 -9.16
CA GLY A 69 -1.16 36.33 -9.92
C GLY A 69 -1.83 35.32 -10.85
N MET A 70 -1.43 34.03 -10.85
CA MET A 70 -2.04 33.00 -11.69
C MET A 70 -3.52 32.82 -11.32
N VAL A 71 -4.40 32.72 -12.33
CA VAL A 71 -5.82 32.41 -12.17
C VAL A 71 -6.11 31.06 -12.82
N VAL A 72 -6.62 30.13 -12.01
CA VAL A 72 -6.83 28.73 -12.40
C VAL A 72 -8.30 28.34 -12.24
N HIS A 73 -8.84 27.66 -13.25
CA HIS A 73 -10.19 27.09 -13.27
C HIS A 73 -10.09 25.57 -13.39
N THR A 74 -10.65 24.86 -12.42
CA THR A 74 -10.56 23.40 -12.35
C THR A 74 -11.78 22.68 -12.87
N ASP A 75 -12.88 23.42 -13.16
CA ASP A 75 -14.21 22.88 -13.41
C ASP A 75 -14.91 23.61 -14.57
N THR A 76 -14.20 23.87 -15.68
CA THR A 76 -14.80 24.43 -16.89
C THR A 76 -15.28 23.32 -17.83
N GLU A 77 -16.21 23.64 -18.75
CA GLU A 77 -16.68 22.68 -19.77
C GLU A 77 -15.52 22.10 -20.58
N ARG A 78 -14.54 22.93 -20.89
CA ARG A 78 -13.31 22.53 -21.61
C ARG A 78 -12.49 21.50 -20.81
N VAL A 79 -12.35 21.69 -19.50
CA VAL A 79 -11.67 20.77 -18.60
C VAL A 79 -12.47 19.46 -18.50
N HIS A 80 -13.78 19.52 -18.34
CA HIS A 80 -14.66 18.33 -18.31
C HIS A 80 -14.55 17.52 -19.59
N THR A 81 -14.63 18.18 -20.75
CA THR A 81 -14.50 17.52 -22.06
C THR A 81 -13.16 16.79 -22.20
N ALA A 82 -12.05 17.44 -21.83
CA ALA A 82 -10.74 16.83 -21.89
C ALA A 82 -10.62 15.59 -20.98
N ARG A 83 -11.16 15.66 -19.75
CA ARG A 83 -11.15 14.51 -18.82
C ARG A 83 -12.03 13.37 -19.30
N LYS A 84 -13.19 13.65 -19.90
CA LYS A 84 -14.05 12.63 -20.54
C LYS A 84 -13.34 11.93 -21.68
N ILE A 85 -12.64 12.66 -22.55
CA ILE A 85 -11.86 12.07 -23.64
C ILE A 85 -10.77 11.15 -23.07
N ASN A 86 -10.04 11.59 -22.05
CA ASN A 86 -9.02 10.75 -21.41
C ASN A 86 -9.60 9.47 -20.81
N LEU A 87 -10.74 9.53 -20.17
CA LEU A 87 -11.43 8.34 -19.65
C LEU A 87 -11.89 7.41 -20.77
N ASN A 88 -12.46 7.94 -21.85
CA ASN A 88 -12.82 7.18 -23.05
C ASN A 88 -11.63 6.43 -23.64
N LEU A 89 -10.48 7.08 -23.75
CA LEU A 89 -9.23 6.45 -24.23
C LEU A 89 -8.76 5.32 -23.31
N LEU A 90 -8.87 5.48 -21.99
CA LEU A 90 -8.54 4.43 -21.04
C LEU A 90 -9.51 3.25 -21.14
N LEU A 91 -10.81 3.51 -21.25
CA LEU A 91 -11.84 2.48 -21.38
C LEU A 91 -11.79 1.73 -22.72
N ALA A 92 -11.20 2.30 -23.78
CA ALA A 92 -11.04 1.64 -25.06
C ALA A 92 -10.27 0.30 -24.94
N ASN A 93 -9.35 0.21 -24.00
CA ASN A 93 -8.56 -1.00 -23.72
C ASN A 93 -8.92 -1.71 -22.41
N HIS A 94 -9.60 -1.04 -21.49
CA HIS A 94 -9.90 -1.62 -20.18
C HIS A 94 -11.11 -2.58 -20.27
N PRO A 95 -11.03 -3.80 -19.70
CA PRO A 95 -12.18 -4.69 -19.60
C PRO A 95 -13.23 -4.09 -18.66
N LEU A 96 -14.51 -4.16 -19.08
CA LEU A 96 -15.65 -3.64 -18.31
C LEU A 96 -16.23 -4.72 -17.39
N ASP A 97 -15.38 -5.49 -16.73
CA ASP A 97 -15.70 -6.62 -15.84
C ASP A 97 -15.87 -6.22 -14.37
N CYS A 98 -16.26 -4.98 -14.10
CA CYS A 98 -16.33 -4.42 -12.75
C CYS A 98 -17.08 -5.29 -11.75
N LEU A 99 -18.14 -6.00 -12.18
CA LEU A 99 -18.92 -6.87 -11.30
C LEU A 99 -18.12 -8.02 -10.69
N THR A 100 -17.12 -8.51 -11.41
CA THR A 100 -16.23 -9.62 -10.96
C THR A 100 -14.85 -9.13 -10.53
N CYS A 101 -14.52 -7.88 -10.75
CA CYS A 101 -13.23 -7.29 -10.43
C CYS A 101 -13.06 -7.09 -8.92
N GLU A 102 -11.98 -7.57 -8.34
CA GLU A 102 -11.66 -7.41 -6.91
C GLU A 102 -11.47 -5.94 -6.47
N LYS A 103 -11.25 -5.04 -7.43
CA LYS A 103 -11.10 -3.60 -7.16
C LYS A 103 -12.43 -2.84 -7.17
N ASN A 104 -13.55 -3.48 -7.47
CA ASN A 104 -14.87 -2.85 -7.50
C ASN A 104 -15.19 -2.16 -6.16
N GLY A 105 -15.65 -0.90 -6.23
CA GLY A 105 -15.93 -0.04 -5.07
C GLY A 105 -14.67 0.56 -4.41
N ASN A 106 -13.47 0.35 -4.99
CA ASN A 106 -12.22 0.99 -4.59
C ASN A 106 -11.27 1.14 -5.79
N CYS A 107 -11.81 1.63 -6.91
CA CYS A 107 -11.10 1.76 -8.17
C CYS A 107 -11.21 3.21 -8.67
N ARG A 108 -10.07 3.93 -8.72
CA ARG A 108 -10.07 5.33 -9.20
C ARG A 108 -10.62 5.49 -10.61
N LEU A 109 -10.43 4.50 -11.49
CA LEU A 109 -10.99 4.55 -12.84
C LEU A 109 -12.52 4.48 -12.79
N GLN A 110 -13.07 3.57 -12.00
CA GLN A 110 -14.51 3.45 -11.80
C GLN A 110 -15.11 4.74 -11.21
N ASP A 111 -14.49 5.28 -10.15
CA ASP A 111 -14.95 6.49 -9.48
C ASP A 111 -14.98 7.70 -10.44
N TYR A 112 -13.92 7.85 -11.26
CA TYR A 112 -13.87 8.94 -12.24
C TYR A 112 -14.82 8.73 -13.41
N CYS A 113 -15.07 7.49 -13.83
CA CYS A 113 -16.09 7.18 -14.81
C CYS A 113 -17.49 7.59 -14.32
N TYR A 114 -17.82 7.30 -13.06
CA TYR A 114 -19.06 7.78 -12.44
C TYR A 114 -19.10 9.31 -12.35
N LEU A 115 -18.03 9.93 -11.87
CA LEU A 115 -17.94 11.39 -11.70
C LEU A 115 -18.16 12.15 -13.01
N TYR A 116 -17.65 11.63 -14.13
CA TYR A 116 -17.72 12.28 -15.45
C TYR A 116 -18.80 11.70 -16.36
N GLY A 117 -19.59 10.74 -15.90
CA GLY A 117 -20.67 10.14 -16.67
C GLY A 117 -20.18 9.38 -17.91
N VAL A 118 -19.09 8.63 -17.79
CA VAL A 118 -18.50 7.80 -18.86
C VAL A 118 -18.67 6.33 -18.48
N SER A 119 -19.54 5.59 -19.18
CA SER A 119 -19.82 4.18 -18.87
C SER A 119 -19.11 3.19 -19.81
N GLU A 120 -18.82 3.63 -21.02
CA GLU A 120 -18.12 2.84 -22.05
C GLU A 120 -17.28 3.77 -22.93
N SER A 121 -16.44 3.19 -23.78
CA SER A 121 -15.64 3.97 -24.72
C SER A 121 -16.39 4.19 -26.04
N ASP A 122 -16.37 5.43 -26.51
CA ASP A 122 -16.81 5.78 -27.86
C ASP A 122 -15.82 5.32 -28.93
N PHE A 123 -14.57 5.04 -28.53
CA PHE A 123 -13.50 4.60 -29.44
C PHE A 123 -13.55 3.09 -29.65
N LYS A 124 -13.68 2.66 -30.88
CA LYS A 124 -13.68 1.24 -31.28
C LYS A 124 -12.32 0.93 -31.90
N GLY A 125 -11.81 -0.26 -31.65
CA GLY A 125 -10.52 -0.72 -32.17
C GLY A 125 -10.02 -1.99 -31.50
N ASP A 126 -8.77 -2.33 -31.75
CA ASP A 126 -8.13 -3.49 -31.13
C ASP A 126 -8.01 -3.29 -29.62
N ARG A 127 -8.14 -4.40 -28.88
CA ARG A 127 -7.93 -4.45 -27.43
C ARG A 127 -6.74 -5.33 -27.10
N LYS A 128 -6.05 -4.98 -26.02
CA LYS A 128 -4.99 -5.83 -25.47
C LYS A 128 -5.60 -7.12 -24.93
N ASP A 129 -4.89 -8.21 -25.17
CA ASP A 129 -5.23 -9.53 -24.63
C ASP A 129 -3.96 -10.18 -24.11
N TYR A 130 -3.70 -10.00 -22.83
CA TYR A 130 -2.56 -10.55 -22.14
C TYR A 130 -3.00 -11.71 -21.25
N ALA A 131 -2.21 -12.78 -21.22
CA ALA A 131 -2.41 -13.85 -20.25
C ALA A 131 -2.30 -13.31 -18.81
N LEU A 132 -3.13 -13.86 -17.93
CA LEU A 132 -3.07 -13.57 -16.50
C LEU A 132 -1.74 -14.10 -15.93
N GLU A 133 -1.02 -13.23 -15.21
CA GLU A 133 0.23 -13.60 -14.55
C GLU A 133 -0.05 -13.97 -13.09
N ASP A 134 -0.04 -15.28 -12.80
CA ASP A 134 -0.38 -15.89 -11.50
C ASP A 134 0.71 -16.87 -11.01
N THR A 135 1.98 -16.56 -11.25
CA THR A 135 3.11 -17.44 -10.96
C THR A 135 3.59 -17.35 -9.51
N ASN A 136 3.48 -16.17 -8.87
CA ASN A 136 3.95 -15.94 -7.50
C ASN A 136 2.85 -16.17 -6.45
N PRO A 137 3.18 -16.46 -5.18
CA PRO A 137 2.18 -16.76 -4.13
C PRO A 137 1.44 -15.54 -3.58
N PHE A 138 1.85 -14.30 -3.89
CA PHE A 138 1.40 -13.11 -3.17
C PHE A 138 0.30 -12.33 -3.88
N PHE A 139 0.42 -12.10 -5.19
CA PHE A 139 -0.54 -11.29 -5.95
C PHE A 139 -0.63 -11.70 -7.41
N ILE A 140 -1.76 -11.42 -8.01
CA ILE A 140 -2.04 -11.62 -9.43
C ILE A 140 -1.74 -10.32 -10.19
N ARG A 141 -1.24 -10.45 -11.42
CA ARG A 141 -1.05 -9.35 -12.37
C ARG A 141 -1.93 -9.56 -13.60
N ASP A 142 -2.93 -8.71 -13.76
CA ASP A 142 -3.82 -8.64 -14.92
C ASP A 142 -3.51 -7.36 -15.72
N MET A 143 -2.64 -7.47 -16.69
CA MET A 143 -2.20 -6.31 -17.47
C MET A 143 -3.26 -5.79 -18.43
N ASN A 144 -4.35 -6.54 -18.68
CA ASN A 144 -5.51 -6.03 -19.41
C ASN A 144 -6.21 -4.88 -18.67
N LYS A 145 -6.11 -4.87 -17.35
CA LYS A 145 -6.66 -3.80 -16.46
C LYS A 145 -5.68 -2.64 -16.24
N CYS A 146 -4.48 -2.72 -16.80
CA CYS A 146 -3.46 -1.71 -16.58
C CYS A 146 -3.74 -0.44 -17.41
N ILE A 147 -3.78 0.72 -16.74
CA ILE A 147 -3.96 2.03 -17.37
C ILE A 147 -2.64 2.77 -17.64
N LEU A 148 -1.51 2.08 -17.52
CA LEU A 148 -0.16 2.60 -17.78
C LEU A 148 0.19 3.90 -17.03
N CYS A 149 -0.34 4.07 -15.81
CA CYS A 149 -0.09 5.28 -15.01
C CYS A 149 1.33 5.36 -14.43
N GLY A 150 2.08 4.27 -14.46
CA GLY A 150 3.48 4.19 -14.01
C GLY A 150 3.69 4.29 -12.49
N LEU A 151 2.65 4.33 -11.66
CA LEU A 151 2.81 4.40 -10.19
C LEU A 151 3.60 3.21 -9.66
N CYS A 152 3.25 1.98 -10.06
CA CYS A 152 3.92 0.76 -9.61
C CYS A 152 5.40 0.73 -10.01
N VAL A 153 5.73 1.16 -11.22
CA VAL A 153 7.11 1.24 -11.73
C VAL A 153 7.91 2.23 -10.89
N ARG A 154 7.44 3.46 -10.75
CA ARG A 154 8.13 4.49 -9.95
C ARG A 154 8.23 4.11 -8.48
N THR A 155 7.20 3.50 -7.90
CA THR A 155 7.27 2.97 -6.53
C THR A 155 8.37 1.92 -6.39
N CYS A 156 8.51 1.03 -7.39
CA CYS A 156 9.55 0.02 -7.39
C CYS A 156 10.96 0.62 -7.52
N HIS A 157 11.13 1.65 -8.33
CA HIS A 157 12.43 2.32 -8.54
C HIS A 157 12.77 3.32 -7.43
N GLU A 158 11.87 4.25 -7.13
CA GLU A 158 12.18 5.43 -6.30
C GLU A 158 12.04 5.15 -4.80
N ILE A 159 11.12 4.25 -4.40
CA ILE A 159 10.84 3.95 -3.00
C ILE A 159 11.52 2.65 -2.57
N ASN A 160 11.27 1.55 -3.29
CA ASN A 160 11.84 0.26 -2.94
C ASN A 160 13.30 0.09 -3.38
N GLY A 161 13.69 0.70 -4.51
CA GLY A 161 15.03 0.58 -5.10
C GLY A 161 15.30 -0.72 -5.85
N ALA A 162 14.33 -1.64 -5.94
CA ALA A 162 14.55 -2.93 -6.61
C ALA A 162 14.57 -2.82 -8.14
N GLY A 163 13.84 -1.88 -8.74
CA GLY A 163 13.81 -1.70 -10.20
C GLY A 163 13.35 -2.94 -10.97
N ALA A 164 12.50 -3.77 -10.36
CA ALA A 164 12.14 -5.08 -10.89
C ALA A 164 11.15 -5.05 -12.06
N ILE A 165 10.43 -3.94 -12.22
CA ILE A 165 9.42 -3.75 -13.26
C ILE A 165 9.60 -2.42 -13.97
N GLU A 166 9.32 -2.40 -15.30
CA GLU A 166 9.41 -1.23 -16.15
C GLU A 166 8.24 -1.20 -17.15
N ILE A 167 7.99 -0.06 -17.80
CA ILE A 167 7.11 0.02 -18.96
C ILE A 167 7.90 -0.45 -20.17
N MET A 168 7.63 -1.67 -20.59
CA MET A 168 8.23 -2.28 -21.77
C MET A 168 7.50 -1.85 -23.04
N ASN A 169 8.20 -1.83 -24.18
CA ASN A 169 7.72 -1.36 -25.46
C ASN A 169 7.23 0.10 -25.49
N ARG A 170 6.54 0.48 -26.55
CA ARG A 170 5.96 1.80 -26.74
C ARG A 170 4.65 1.73 -27.52
N GLY A 171 3.86 2.80 -27.43
CA GLY A 171 2.57 2.88 -28.11
C GLY A 171 1.58 1.85 -27.60
N PHE A 172 0.83 1.22 -28.50
CA PHE A 172 -0.20 0.25 -28.17
C PHE A 172 0.35 -0.96 -27.41
N ASP A 173 1.53 -1.44 -27.76
CA ASP A 173 2.16 -2.61 -27.15
C ASP A 173 2.79 -2.37 -25.77
N SER A 174 2.68 -1.13 -25.24
CA SER A 174 3.22 -0.83 -23.91
C SER A 174 2.60 -1.71 -22.84
N LYS A 175 3.46 -2.36 -22.04
CA LYS A 175 3.07 -3.24 -20.94
C LYS A 175 4.03 -3.06 -19.77
N VAL A 176 3.51 -3.06 -18.53
CA VAL A 176 4.37 -3.13 -17.34
C VAL A 176 4.81 -4.58 -17.14
N SER A 177 6.12 -4.83 -17.17
CA SER A 177 6.68 -6.18 -17.01
C SER A 177 8.08 -6.11 -16.37
N ALA A 178 8.59 -7.25 -15.93
CA ALA A 178 10.01 -7.45 -15.68
C ALA A 178 10.80 -7.46 -17.01
N ALA A 179 12.11 -7.35 -16.93
CA ALA A 179 12.98 -7.42 -18.09
C ALA A 179 12.73 -8.71 -18.89
N PHE A 180 12.77 -8.60 -20.20
CA PHE A 180 12.56 -9.72 -21.14
C PHE A 180 11.22 -10.45 -21.01
N TYR A 181 10.23 -9.87 -20.31
CA TYR A 181 8.94 -10.48 -19.97
C TYR A 181 9.04 -11.72 -19.09
N ASP A 182 10.16 -11.87 -18.37
CA ASP A 182 10.36 -12.95 -17.43
C ASP A 182 9.36 -12.88 -16.26
N PRO A 183 9.02 -14.01 -15.65
CA PRO A 183 8.28 -14.03 -14.39
C PRO A 183 8.98 -13.19 -13.31
N LEU A 184 8.20 -12.58 -12.42
CA LEU A 184 8.77 -11.74 -11.35
C LEU A 184 9.76 -12.50 -10.44
N GLU A 185 9.60 -13.80 -10.29
CA GLU A 185 10.48 -14.68 -9.53
C GLU A 185 11.91 -14.74 -10.08
N ASN A 186 12.07 -14.49 -11.39
CA ASN A 186 13.35 -14.45 -12.08
C ASN A 186 13.93 -13.02 -12.17
N SER A 187 13.29 -12.05 -11.53
CA SER A 187 13.70 -10.64 -11.52
C SER A 187 14.22 -10.22 -10.14
N PRO A 188 14.79 -9.01 -9.97
CA PRO A 188 15.16 -8.46 -8.67
C PRO A 188 13.98 -8.20 -7.73
N CYS A 189 12.76 -8.67 -8.03
CA CYS A 189 11.57 -8.44 -7.22
C CYS A 189 11.71 -9.07 -5.83
N VAL A 190 11.51 -8.24 -4.79
CA VAL A 190 11.50 -8.67 -3.39
C VAL A 190 10.08 -8.89 -2.86
N PHE A 191 9.08 -8.92 -3.73
CA PHE A 191 7.66 -9.14 -3.42
C PHE A 191 7.11 -8.26 -2.29
N CYS A 192 7.64 -7.04 -2.14
CA CYS A 192 7.25 -6.14 -1.05
C CYS A 192 5.76 -5.74 -1.04
N GLY A 193 5.04 -5.83 -2.16
CA GLY A 193 3.63 -5.48 -2.28
C GLY A 193 3.34 -3.99 -2.47
N MET A 194 4.33 -3.08 -2.41
CA MET A 194 4.11 -1.64 -2.54
C MET A 194 3.54 -1.25 -3.91
N CYS A 195 3.87 -1.97 -4.98
CA CYS A 195 3.28 -1.78 -6.31
C CYS A 195 1.78 -2.13 -6.33
N VAL A 196 1.35 -3.11 -5.52
CA VAL A 196 -0.06 -3.51 -5.36
C VAL A 196 -0.84 -2.39 -4.69
N ASP A 197 -0.29 -1.81 -3.61
CA ASP A 197 -0.91 -0.68 -2.90
C ASP A 197 -0.99 0.59 -3.77
N ALA A 198 0.05 0.84 -4.57
CA ALA A 198 0.11 2.00 -5.46
C ALA A 198 -0.85 1.88 -6.67
N CYS A 199 -1.30 0.67 -7.03
CA CYS A 199 -2.12 0.47 -8.21
C CYS A 199 -3.53 1.07 -8.04
N PRO A 200 -3.93 2.05 -8.87
CA PRO A 200 -5.22 2.72 -8.74
C PRO A 200 -6.40 1.91 -9.29
N VAL A 201 -6.11 0.80 -9.99
CA VAL A 201 -7.08 -0.07 -10.66
C VAL A 201 -6.87 -1.54 -10.29
N GLY A 202 -7.63 -2.47 -10.89
CA GLY A 202 -7.57 -3.90 -10.61
C GLY A 202 -6.44 -4.67 -11.31
N ALA A 203 -5.40 -4.00 -11.78
CA ALA A 203 -4.29 -4.67 -12.49
C ALA A 203 -3.37 -5.48 -11.57
N LEU A 204 -3.29 -5.14 -10.29
CA LEU A 204 -2.52 -5.84 -9.27
C LEU A 204 -3.43 -6.17 -8.10
N THR A 205 -3.63 -7.45 -7.83
CA THR A 205 -4.59 -7.94 -6.83
C THR A 205 -3.94 -8.90 -5.83
N PRO A 206 -3.97 -8.62 -4.51
CA PRO A 206 -3.45 -9.54 -3.51
C PRO A 206 -4.24 -10.86 -3.51
N LYS A 207 -3.58 -12.01 -3.61
CA LYS A 207 -4.24 -13.32 -3.61
C LYS A 207 -5.03 -13.60 -2.33
N GLN A 208 -4.51 -13.15 -1.20
CA GLN A 208 -5.17 -13.33 0.10
C GLN A 208 -6.55 -12.66 0.20
N SER A 209 -6.87 -11.67 -0.66
CA SER A 209 -8.15 -10.93 -0.62
C SER A 209 -9.19 -11.45 -1.61
N ILE A 210 -8.81 -12.30 -2.57
CA ILE A 210 -9.69 -12.74 -3.66
C ILE A 210 -10.91 -13.47 -3.10
N GLY A 211 -12.11 -12.99 -3.47
CA GLY A 211 -13.39 -13.56 -3.07
C GLY A 211 -13.79 -13.38 -1.60
N LYS A 212 -13.01 -12.66 -0.79
CA LYS A 212 -13.27 -12.52 0.65
C LYS A 212 -14.13 -11.32 1.04
N GLY A 213 -14.39 -10.41 0.13
CA GLY A 213 -15.28 -9.27 0.37
C GLY A 213 -14.91 -8.01 -0.41
N ARG A 214 -15.89 -7.15 -0.60
CA ARG A 214 -15.73 -5.86 -1.25
C ARG A 214 -15.14 -4.84 -0.27
N SER A 215 -14.43 -3.85 -0.76
CA SER A 215 -13.76 -2.84 0.07
C SER A 215 -14.71 -2.13 1.06
N TYR A 216 -15.97 -1.90 0.66
CA TYR A 216 -16.98 -1.28 1.51
C TYR A 216 -17.58 -2.21 2.59
N GLU A 217 -17.28 -3.52 2.53
CA GLU A 217 -17.68 -4.51 3.54
C GLU A 217 -16.59 -4.75 4.59
N LEU A 218 -15.41 -4.18 4.40
CA LEU A 218 -14.25 -4.41 5.25
C LEU A 218 -14.09 -3.29 6.27
N GLU A 219 -13.88 -3.67 7.51
CA GLU A 219 -13.45 -2.77 8.56
C GLU A 219 -11.95 -2.52 8.44
N THR A 220 -11.52 -1.26 8.62
CA THR A 220 -10.10 -0.91 8.62
C THR A 220 -9.61 -0.69 10.05
N VAL A 221 -8.63 -1.48 10.46
CA VAL A 221 -7.99 -1.39 11.78
C VAL A 221 -6.52 -1.00 11.60
N LYS A 222 -6.11 0.10 12.23
CA LYS A 222 -4.70 0.54 12.23
C LYS A 222 -3.91 -0.16 13.34
N THR A 223 -2.72 -0.60 13.01
CA THR A 223 -1.81 -1.27 13.95
C THR A 223 -0.35 -1.10 13.53
N VAL A 224 0.55 -1.67 14.30
CA VAL A 224 1.99 -1.71 14.01
C VAL A 224 2.39 -3.12 13.59
N CYS A 225 3.27 -3.23 12.61
CA CYS A 225 3.79 -4.50 12.13
C CYS A 225 4.58 -5.23 13.23
N PRO A 226 4.27 -6.51 13.53
CA PRO A 226 4.91 -7.25 14.62
C PRO A 226 6.25 -7.90 14.23
N TYR A 227 6.74 -7.73 12.99
CA TYR A 227 7.86 -8.52 12.50
C TYR A 227 9.25 -8.01 12.90
N CYS A 228 9.43 -6.70 13.01
CA CYS A 228 10.73 -6.15 13.39
C CYS A 228 10.60 -4.76 14.03
N GLY A 229 11.70 -4.25 14.59
CA GLY A 229 11.76 -2.98 15.30
C GLY A 229 11.59 -1.72 14.44
N THR A 230 11.36 -1.83 13.13
CA THR A 230 11.12 -0.66 12.28
C THR A 230 9.83 0.07 12.66
N GLY A 231 8.81 -0.64 13.16
CA GLY A 231 7.55 -0.01 13.61
C GLY A 231 6.67 0.48 12.47
N CYS A 232 6.66 -0.22 11.33
CA CYS A 232 5.82 0.11 10.18
C CYS A 232 4.34 0.09 10.56
N GLY A 233 3.61 1.16 10.23
CA GLY A 233 2.15 1.20 10.39
C GLY A 233 1.45 0.35 9.34
N LEU A 234 0.44 -0.39 9.78
CA LEU A 234 -0.40 -1.24 8.93
C LEU A 234 -1.86 -0.82 9.02
N GLU A 235 -2.55 -0.89 7.91
CA GLU A 235 -4.01 -0.91 7.81
C GLU A 235 -4.45 -2.35 7.54
N LEU A 236 -5.05 -2.98 8.54
CA LEU A 236 -5.67 -4.30 8.42
C LEU A 236 -7.09 -4.13 7.92
N TYR A 237 -7.43 -4.77 6.81
CA TYR A 237 -8.80 -4.85 6.30
C TYR A 237 -9.40 -6.16 6.79
N VAL A 238 -10.42 -6.03 7.64
CA VAL A 238 -10.98 -7.15 8.41
C VAL A 238 -12.43 -7.40 8.02
N LYS A 239 -12.82 -8.67 7.91
CA LYS A 239 -14.22 -9.12 7.77
C LYS A 239 -14.41 -10.35 8.63
N ASN A 240 -15.49 -10.38 9.44
CA ASN A 240 -15.81 -11.50 10.32
C ASN A 240 -14.63 -11.93 11.21
N ASN A 241 -13.94 -10.98 11.80
CA ASN A 241 -12.74 -11.18 12.63
C ASN A 241 -11.57 -11.87 11.90
N GLU A 242 -11.54 -11.77 10.58
CA GLU A 242 -10.44 -12.27 9.75
C GLU A 242 -9.73 -11.16 9.00
N VAL A 243 -8.40 -11.14 9.03
CA VAL A 243 -7.59 -10.24 8.19
C VAL A 243 -7.67 -10.72 6.74
N VAL A 244 -8.31 -9.92 5.89
CA VAL A 244 -8.53 -10.21 4.47
C VAL A 244 -7.42 -9.62 3.62
N ARG A 245 -6.95 -8.44 3.97
CA ARG A 245 -5.91 -7.71 3.24
C ARG A 245 -5.14 -6.82 4.20
N VAL A 246 -3.88 -6.57 3.90
CA VAL A 246 -3.04 -5.60 4.61
C VAL A 246 -2.51 -4.55 3.64
N LYS A 247 -2.47 -3.31 4.08
CA LYS A 247 -1.76 -2.21 3.43
C LYS A 247 -0.87 -1.48 4.41
N GLY A 248 0.11 -0.75 3.88
CA GLY A 248 0.84 0.22 4.69
C GLY A 248 -0.04 1.42 5.06
N ASP A 249 0.03 1.88 6.32
CA ASP A 249 -0.63 3.10 6.78
C ASP A 249 0.15 4.34 6.31
N PRO A 250 -0.40 5.16 5.39
CA PRO A 250 0.30 6.35 4.90
C PRO A 250 0.43 7.46 5.96
N SER A 251 -0.38 7.41 7.03
CA SER A 251 -0.30 8.36 8.14
C SER A 251 0.77 8.01 9.18
N ASN A 252 1.35 6.80 9.11
CA ASN A 252 2.42 6.40 10.02
C ASN A 252 3.70 7.20 9.73
N PRO A 253 4.28 7.91 10.71
CA PRO A 253 5.42 8.81 10.48
C PRO A 253 6.72 8.06 10.15
N VAL A 254 6.83 6.78 10.53
CA VAL A 254 8.02 5.95 10.30
C VAL A 254 8.02 5.39 8.89
N SER A 255 6.99 4.64 8.54
CA SER A 255 6.93 3.91 7.26
C SER A 255 6.23 4.67 6.13
N ARG A 256 5.40 5.67 6.43
CA ARG A 256 4.66 6.48 5.44
C ARG A 256 3.92 5.63 4.39
N GLY A 257 3.33 4.51 4.84
CA GLY A 257 2.65 3.57 3.96
C GLY A 257 3.55 2.54 3.27
N GLN A 258 4.85 2.54 3.56
CA GLN A 258 5.80 1.60 2.95
C GLN A 258 5.98 0.39 3.86
N VAL A 259 5.77 -0.81 3.32
CA VAL A 259 5.90 -2.08 4.06
C VAL A 259 6.58 -3.13 3.18
N CYS A 260 7.32 -4.03 3.81
CA CYS A 260 7.96 -5.15 3.11
C CYS A 260 6.99 -6.34 2.93
N VAL A 261 7.45 -7.39 2.25
CA VAL A 261 6.70 -8.63 2.00
C VAL A 261 6.07 -9.21 3.27
N LYS A 262 6.76 -9.19 4.39
CA LYS A 262 6.26 -9.74 5.66
C LYS A 262 5.06 -8.93 6.17
N GLY A 263 5.14 -7.59 6.14
CA GLY A 263 4.05 -6.72 6.56
C GLY A 263 2.80 -6.88 5.67
N HIS A 264 2.97 -6.97 4.34
CA HIS A 264 1.84 -7.10 3.42
C HIS A 264 1.20 -8.49 3.42
N PHE A 265 2.00 -9.56 3.44
CA PHE A 265 1.51 -10.90 3.11
C PHE A 265 1.74 -11.93 4.22
N GLY A 266 2.48 -11.60 5.26
CA GLY A 266 2.88 -12.54 6.30
C GLY A 266 1.88 -12.64 7.46
N THR A 267 0.58 -12.59 7.23
CA THR A 267 -0.46 -12.64 8.28
C THR A 267 -1.03 -14.04 8.52
N ASP A 268 -0.60 -15.04 7.77
CA ASP A 268 -1.14 -16.41 7.83
C ASP A 268 -0.98 -17.05 9.21
N PHE A 269 0.06 -16.68 9.95
CA PHE A 269 0.29 -17.18 11.32
C PHE A 269 -0.87 -16.88 12.27
N LEU A 270 -1.69 -15.85 12.00
CA LEU A 270 -2.86 -15.51 12.83
C LEU A 270 -3.93 -16.61 12.80
N LYS A 271 -4.00 -17.37 11.72
CA LYS A 271 -5.00 -18.43 11.47
C LYS A 271 -4.39 -19.82 11.43
N SER A 272 -3.08 -19.95 11.68
CA SER A 272 -2.43 -21.26 11.66
C SER A 272 -3.10 -22.20 12.67
N PRO A 273 -3.49 -23.41 12.27
CA PRO A 273 -4.02 -24.41 13.19
C PRO A 273 -2.95 -24.87 14.22
N GLU A 274 -1.69 -24.64 13.92
CA GLU A 274 -0.58 -24.93 14.84
C GLU A 274 -0.35 -23.83 15.87
N ARG A 275 -1.08 -22.71 15.79
CA ARG A 275 -0.94 -21.61 16.74
C ARG A 275 -1.42 -22.05 18.11
N LEU A 276 -0.54 -21.95 19.10
CA LEU A 276 -0.90 -22.20 20.50
C LEU A 276 -1.87 -21.13 20.99
N THR A 277 -3.02 -21.57 21.50
CA THR A 277 -4.07 -20.72 22.08
C THR A 277 -4.19 -20.85 23.59
N THR A 278 -3.57 -21.89 24.15
CA THR A 278 -3.49 -22.18 25.59
C THR A 278 -2.03 -22.49 25.97
N PRO A 279 -1.63 -22.28 27.23
CA PRO A 279 -0.35 -22.77 27.72
C PRO A 279 -0.24 -24.29 27.62
N LEU A 280 0.96 -24.80 27.37
CA LEU A 280 1.25 -26.22 27.40
C LEU A 280 2.25 -26.52 28.51
N ILE A 281 1.96 -27.52 29.34
CA ILE A 281 2.90 -28.04 30.34
C ILE A 281 3.23 -29.52 30.08
N ARG A 282 4.42 -29.94 30.49
CA ARG A 282 4.85 -31.33 30.31
C ARG A 282 4.37 -32.21 31.48
N LYS A 283 3.50 -33.17 31.17
CA LYS A 283 3.03 -34.22 32.11
C LYS A 283 3.39 -35.58 31.52
N ASN A 284 4.09 -36.40 32.27
CA ASN A 284 4.50 -37.76 31.85
C ASN A 284 5.24 -37.82 30.52
N GLY A 285 6.05 -36.77 30.20
CA GLY A 285 6.84 -36.68 28.96
C GLY A 285 6.14 -36.01 27.81
N GLU A 286 4.83 -35.83 27.82
CA GLU A 286 4.02 -35.22 26.78
C GLU A 286 3.60 -33.78 27.13
N LEU A 287 3.49 -32.91 26.13
CA LEU A 287 2.95 -31.56 26.29
C LEU A 287 1.42 -31.65 26.27
N VAL A 288 0.77 -31.16 27.32
CA VAL A 288 -0.70 -31.13 27.46
C VAL A 288 -1.17 -29.71 27.74
N GLU A 289 -2.39 -29.40 27.32
CA GLU A 289 -3.01 -28.10 27.59
C GLU A 289 -3.16 -27.86 29.11
N SER A 290 -2.99 -26.60 29.49
CA SER A 290 -3.03 -26.15 30.88
C SER A 290 -3.69 -24.79 31.00
N SER A 291 -4.12 -24.43 32.22
CA SER A 291 -4.50 -23.04 32.53
C SER A 291 -3.27 -22.16 32.69
N TRP A 292 -3.45 -20.85 32.54
CA TRP A 292 -2.39 -19.87 32.82
C TRP A 292 -1.91 -19.94 34.27
N ASP A 293 -2.82 -20.14 35.24
CA ASP A 293 -2.49 -20.23 36.66
C ASP A 293 -1.57 -21.43 36.92
N GLU A 294 -1.97 -22.65 36.47
CA GLU A 294 -1.13 -23.83 36.60
C GLU A 294 0.23 -23.69 35.95
N ALA A 295 0.28 -23.10 34.75
CA ALA A 295 1.54 -22.90 34.04
C ALA A 295 2.46 -21.89 34.74
N LEU A 296 1.90 -20.77 35.22
CA LEU A 296 2.67 -19.75 35.94
C LEU A 296 3.16 -20.24 37.31
N ASP A 297 2.33 -20.99 38.05
CA ASP A 297 2.73 -21.60 39.32
C ASP A 297 3.89 -22.58 39.13
N LEU A 298 3.82 -23.41 38.07
CA LEU A 298 4.91 -24.33 37.75
C LEU A 298 6.21 -23.58 37.40
N VAL A 299 6.13 -22.49 36.60
CA VAL A 299 7.30 -21.65 36.28
C VAL A 299 7.86 -21.01 37.54
N ALA A 300 7.00 -20.45 38.40
CA ALA A 300 7.43 -19.80 39.64
C ALA A 300 8.11 -20.81 40.60
N GLU A 301 7.57 -22.01 40.72
CA GLU A 301 8.16 -23.09 41.53
C GLU A 301 9.55 -23.46 41.01
N LYS A 302 9.70 -23.66 39.71
CA LYS A 302 10.97 -24.00 39.08
C LYS A 302 12.05 -22.90 39.23
N LEU A 303 11.65 -21.64 39.16
CA LEU A 303 12.57 -20.51 39.27
C LEU A 303 13.00 -20.19 40.73
N LYS A 304 12.20 -20.54 41.75
CA LYS A 304 12.52 -20.30 43.16
C LYS A 304 13.81 -20.93 43.63
N GLY A 305 14.24 -22.04 43.03
CA GLY A 305 15.46 -22.79 43.41
C GLY A 305 16.68 -22.42 42.59
N VAL A 306 16.57 -21.55 41.58
CA VAL A 306 17.66 -21.26 40.63
C VAL A 306 18.45 -20.05 41.11
N LYS A 307 19.78 -20.18 41.18
CA LYS A 307 20.69 -19.05 41.49
C LYS A 307 20.84 -18.15 40.27
N GLY A 308 20.96 -16.84 40.50
CA GLY A 308 21.06 -15.86 39.43
C GLY A 308 22.16 -16.16 38.37
N THR A 309 23.29 -16.77 38.80
CA THR A 309 24.37 -17.17 37.90
C THR A 309 24.02 -18.37 37.00
N GLU A 310 23.01 -19.15 37.37
CA GLU A 310 22.53 -20.33 36.65
C GLU A 310 21.37 -20.01 35.72
N LEU A 311 20.88 -18.74 35.75
CA LEU A 311 19.78 -18.25 34.97
C LEU A 311 20.25 -17.34 33.84
N ALA A 312 19.76 -17.55 32.64
CA ALA A 312 19.93 -16.64 31.52
C ALA A 312 18.58 -16.42 30.84
N GLY A 313 18.41 -15.21 30.28
CA GLY A 313 17.19 -14.85 29.55
C GLY A 313 17.48 -14.35 28.16
N PHE A 314 16.70 -14.81 27.20
CA PHE A 314 16.76 -14.40 25.81
C PHE A 314 15.46 -13.73 25.41
N SER A 315 15.54 -12.47 25.03
CA SER A 315 14.42 -11.71 24.50
C SER A 315 14.50 -11.59 22.97
N SER A 316 13.75 -10.72 22.38
CA SER A 316 13.68 -10.57 20.94
C SER A 316 13.56 -9.09 20.52
N ALA A 317 14.18 -8.77 19.38
CA ALA A 317 13.93 -7.50 18.70
C ALA A 317 12.50 -7.39 18.13
N ARG A 318 11.71 -8.47 18.17
CA ARG A 318 10.30 -8.50 17.78
C ARG A 318 9.35 -8.26 18.94
N ALA A 319 9.85 -8.26 20.18
CA ALA A 319 9.08 -7.89 21.35
C ALA A 319 8.93 -6.36 21.44
N THR A 320 7.86 -5.89 22.07
CA THR A 320 7.67 -4.47 22.32
C THR A 320 8.69 -3.94 23.34
N ASN A 321 8.85 -2.62 23.43
CA ASN A 321 9.72 -2.01 24.45
C ASN A 321 9.26 -2.36 25.86
N GLU A 322 7.95 -2.40 26.10
CA GLU A 322 7.32 -2.76 27.36
C GLU A 322 7.64 -4.22 27.74
N GLU A 323 7.50 -5.15 26.79
CA GLU A 323 7.85 -6.56 27.01
C GLU A 323 9.33 -6.73 27.34
N ASN A 324 10.22 -6.10 26.57
CA ASN A 324 11.66 -6.13 26.83
C ASN A 324 12.02 -5.53 28.19
N TYR A 325 11.38 -4.41 28.58
CA TYR A 325 11.57 -3.80 29.89
C TYR A 325 11.14 -4.73 31.03
N LEU A 326 9.94 -5.30 30.94
CA LEU A 326 9.39 -6.22 31.94
C LEU A 326 10.20 -7.49 32.05
N PHE A 327 10.64 -8.04 30.93
CA PHE A 327 11.50 -9.23 30.89
C PHE A 327 12.84 -8.96 31.59
N GLN A 328 13.51 -7.85 31.27
CA GLN A 328 14.75 -7.46 31.93
C GLN A 328 14.54 -7.24 33.44
N LYS A 329 13.45 -6.58 33.83
CA LYS A 329 13.10 -6.33 35.24
C LYS A 329 12.89 -7.64 36.00
N LEU A 330 12.15 -8.60 35.41
CA LEU A 330 11.94 -9.93 35.98
C LEU A 330 13.27 -10.65 36.21
N LEU A 331 14.12 -10.74 35.22
CA LEU A 331 15.40 -11.46 35.30
C LEU A 331 16.33 -10.84 36.34
N ARG A 332 16.40 -9.51 36.40
CA ARG A 332 17.19 -8.81 37.43
C ARG A 332 16.63 -9.01 38.83
N SER A 333 15.32 -9.13 39.01
CA SER A 333 14.70 -9.45 40.30
C SER A 333 14.99 -10.88 40.75
N LEU A 334 15.26 -11.77 39.79
CA LEU A 334 15.74 -13.15 40.05
C LEU A 334 17.25 -13.24 40.23
N GLY A 335 17.95 -12.09 40.23
CA GLY A 335 19.39 -11.99 40.54
C GLY A 335 20.32 -12.27 39.36
N THR A 336 19.87 -12.19 38.11
CA THR A 336 20.74 -12.37 36.95
C THR A 336 20.83 -11.12 36.08
N ASN A 337 22.02 -10.89 35.50
CA ASN A 337 22.29 -9.97 34.41
C ASN A 337 22.60 -10.69 33.09
N ASN A 338 22.48 -12.01 33.05
CA ASN A 338 22.68 -12.80 31.84
C ASN A 338 21.45 -12.64 30.90
N ILE A 339 21.37 -11.50 30.26
CA ILE A 339 20.23 -11.11 29.42
C ILE A 339 20.74 -10.75 28.04
N ASP A 340 20.17 -11.36 27.02
CA ASP A 340 20.55 -11.12 25.63
C ASP A 340 19.34 -11.22 24.69
N HIS A 341 19.55 -10.97 23.40
CA HIS A 341 18.51 -11.10 22.36
C HIS A 341 19.11 -11.41 20.98
N CYS A 342 18.25 -11.84 20.06
CA CYS A 342 18.65 -12.34 18.73
C CYS A 342 19.29 -11.31 17.80
N ALA A 343 19.18 -10.01 18.07
CA ALA A 343 19.64 -8.93 17.19
C ALA A 343 20.75 -8.07 17.81
N ARG A 344 21.53 -8.64 18.71
CA ARG A 344 22.61 -7.91 19.41
C ARG A 344 23.85 -7.64 18.53
N LEU A 345 24.10 -8.45 17.52
CA LEU A 345 25.26 -8.33 16.63
C LEU A 345 25.02 -7.33 15.51
#